data_9b2a162d3f28640ea1d1bfb856775ca0
#
_entry.id   9b2a162d3f28640ea1d1bfb856775ca0
#
_cell.length_a   1.000
_cell.length_b   1.000
_cell.length_c   1.000
_cell.angle_alpha   90.00
_cell.angle_beta   90.00
_cell.angle_gamma   90.00
#
_symmetry.space_group_name_H-M   'P 1'
#
loop_
_entity.id
_entity.type
_entity.pdbx_description
1 polymer ?
#
loop_
_entity_poly.entity_id
_entity_poly.type
_entity_poly.pdbx_seq_one_letter_code
_entity_poly.pdbx_strand_id
1 'polypeptide(L)'
;MVQEFVDEIKKLIDDTLNGVHTAMPGTISSANGMTATVKPSVTFKTADGKSMAYPSLSGCPIVMPMSADGQIGVAFPVKAGDACLIVCCESTLSQWQSGNYNSGLRFGLSNAICVPCLLKAAPAAVSKAKAKDAAILFCEQAEVLVGKDEIHAEFKKNVATVKLSDEGIETAFKETTKVSIKEKEITGQAGDEEHKFVVQEGLALLQCKQAKALVSDDIASLQLDTDSGVVIGKNKLTASLGADAKIELSKSAVKAALGDQKRIEIGSAAAGIYYDSGHYIESKADETYIEGNLHVGGSLIGG
;
A
#
# COMPACT_ATOMS: atom_id res chain seq x y z
N MET A 1 36.41 -32.40 -61.24
CA MET A 1 35.29 -33.38 -61.14
C MET A 1 34.91 -33.68 -59.68
N VAL A 2 35.77 -34.32 -58.86
CA VAL A 2 35.39 -34.58 -57.42
C VAL A 2 35.24 -33.29 -56.61
N GLN A 3 36.15 -32.30 -56.80
CA GLN A 3 36.09 -31.03 -56.09
C GLN A 3 34.86 -30.21 -56.49
N GLU A 4 34.55 -30.13 -57.74
CA GLU A 4 33.38 -29.44 -58.29
C GLU A 4 32.06 -30.02 -57.70
N PHE A 5 31.96 -31.34 -57.62
CA PHE A 5 30.83 -32.04 -57.02
C PHE A 5 30.71 -31.74 -55.50
N VAL A 6 31.83 -31.69 -54.79
CA VAL A 6 31.84 -31.31 -53.37
C VAL A 6 31.40 -29.85 -53.19
N ASP A 7 31.82 -28.92 -54.06
CA ASP A 7 31.48 -27.52 -53.98
C ASP A 7 30.01 -27.29 -54.37
N GLU A 8 29.45 -28.05 -55.31
CA GLU A 8 28.00 -28.04 -55.60
C GLU A 8 27.17 -28.56 -54.42
N ILE A 9 27.58 -29.64 -53.76
CA ILE A 9 26.87 -30.14 -52.56
C ILE A 9 26.92 -29.09 -51.44
N LYS A 10 28.05 -28.49 -51.16
CA LYS A 10 28.18 -27.42 -50.18
C LYS A 10 27.23 -26.27 -50.47
N LYS A 11 27.23 -25.82 -51.72
CA LYS A 11 26.32 -24.74 -52.18
C LYS A 11 24.85 -25.10 -51.97
N LEU A 12 24.46 -26.33 -52.31
CA LEU A 12 23.10 -26.84 -52.14
C LEU A 12 22.71 -26.85 -50.63
N ILE A 13 23.64 -27.27 -49.77
CA ILE A 13 23.45 -27.30 -48.31
C ILE A 13 23.30 -25.85 -47.81
N ASP A 14 24.18 -24.94 -48.21
CA ASP A 14 24.14 -23.54 -47.82
C ASP A 14 22.86 -22.85 -48.28
N ASP A 15 22.43 -23.08 -49.52
CA ASP A 15 21.19 -22.56 -50.09
C ASP A 15 19.97 -23.11 -49.33
N THR A 16 19.99 -24.38 -48.94
CA THR A 16 18.93 -24.98 -48.12
C THR A 16 18.89 -24.41 -46.72
N LEU A 17 20.03 -24.28 -46.05
CA LEU A 17 20.14 -23.69 -44.72
C LEU A 17 19.74 -22.21 -44.67
N ASN A 18 20.07 -21.45 -45.73
CA ASN A 18 19.66 -20.06 -45.85
C ASN A 18 18.13 -19.87 -45.97
N GLY A 19 17.40 -20.92 -46.37
CA GLY A 19 15.93 -20.94 -46.37
C GLY A 19 15.30 -21.33 -45.03
N VAL A 20 16.10 -21.79 -44.07
CA VAL A 20 15.61 -22.22 -42.73
C VAL A 20 15.73 -21.06 -41.74
N HIS A 21 14.62 -20.50 -41.36
CA HIS A 21 14.57 -19.43 -40.38
C HIS A 21 14.12 -19.95 -39.05
N THR A 22 14.93 -19.88 -37.99
CA THR A 22 14.60 -20.35 -36.64
C THR A 22 14.15 -19.19 -35.73
N ALA A 23 15.04 -18.26 -35.48
CA ALA A 23 14.75 -17.06 -34.69
C ALA A 23 15.65 -15.91 -35.07
N MET A 24 15.12 -14.70 -35.01
CA MET A 24 15.88 -13.48 -35.32
C MET A 24 15.38 -12.28 -34.52
N PRO A 25 16.24 -11.31 -34.17
CA PRO A 25 15.80 -10.08 -33.54
C PRO A 25 14.99 -9.23 -34.49
N GLY A 26 13.97 -8.55 -34.00
CA GLY A 26 13.11 -7.68 -34.75
C GLY A 26 12.60 -6.49 -33.99
N THR A 27 11.86 -5.64 -34.69
CA THR A 27 11.15 -4.50 -34.12
C THR A 27 9.69 -4.58 -34.52
N ILE A 28 8.80 -4.30 -33.61
CA ILE A 28 7.36 -4.25 -33.85
C ILE A 28 7.03 -2.95 -34.60
N SER A 29 6.43 -3.07 -35.76
CA SER A 29 5.97 -1.92 -36.55
C SER A 29 4.56 -1.49 -36.18
N SER A 30 3.69 -2.46 -35.82
CA SER A 30 2.35 -2.21 -35.31
C SER A 30 1.87 -3.44 -34.54
N ALA A 31 0.97 -3.22 -33.56
CA ALA A 31 0.30 -4.29 -32.85
C ALA A 31 -1.20 -4.03 -32.82
N ASN A 32 -2.02 -5.09 -32.95
CA ASN A 32 -3.46 -5.04 -32.88
C ASN A 32 -3.96 -6.31 -32.15
N GLY A 33 -4.48 -6.13 -30.96
CA GLY A 33 -4.86 -7.25 -30.10
C GLY A 33 -3.67 -8.17 -29.82
N MET A 34 -3.82 -9.45 -30.15
CA MET A 34 -2.78 -10.47 -29.95
C MET A 34 -1.94 -10.74 -31.22
N THR A 35 -1.92 -9.82 -32.20
CA THR A 35 -1.10 -9.94 -33.39
C THR A 35 -0.25 -8.70 -33.62
N ALA A 36 0.92 -8.88 -34.23
CA ALA A 36 1.84 -7.81 -34.57
C ALA A 36 2.31 -7.89 -36.03
N THR A 37 2.64 -6.73 -36.57
CA THR A 37 3.51 -6.65 -37.77
C THR A 37 4.92 -6.38 -37.26
N VAL A 38 5.86 -7.27 -37.60
CA VAL A 38 7.25 -7.18 -37.15
C VAL A 38 8.21 -6.99 -38.32
N LYS A 39 9.27 -6.22 -38.10
CA LYS A 39 10.35 -6.02 -39.05
C LYS A 39 11.61 -6.66 -38.52
N PRO A 40 12.17 -7.70 -39.20
CA PRO A 40 13.47 -8.26 -38.84
C PRO A 40 14.56 -7.19 -38.84
N SER A 41 15.43 -7.24 -37.81
CA SER A 41 16.55 -6.28 -37.64
C SER A 41 17.85 -6.79 -38.28
N VAL A 42 17.79 -7.90 -38.99
CA VAL A 42 18.92 -8.53 -39.66
C VAL A 42 18.74 -8.42 -41.17
N THR A 43 19.83 -8.61 -41.92
CA THR A 43 19.84 -8.64 -43.39
C THR A 43 20.28 -10.02 -43.83
N PHE A 44 19.92 -10.39 -45.05
CA PHE A 44 20.43 -11.58 -45.72
C PHE A 44 21.27 -11.17 -46.95
N LYS A 45 22.16 -12.05 -47.36
CA LYS A 45 22.93 -11.86 -48.59
C LYS A 45 22.26 -12.55 -49.76
N THR A 46 22.09 -11.83 -50.85
CA THR A 46 21.64 -12.40 -52.14
C THR A 46 22.78 -13.13 -52.84
N ALA A 47 22.47 -13.94 -53.85
CA ALA A 47 23.45 -14.72 -54.59
C ALA A 47 24.55 -13.84 -55.27
N ASP A 48 24.24 -12.57 -55.57
CA ASP A 48 25.19 -11.56 -56.07
C ASP A 48 25.96 -10.83 -54.94
N GLY A 49 25.84 -11.30 -53.68
CA GLY A 49 26.58 -10.79 -52.51
C GLY A 49 26.01 -9.50 -51.90
N LYS A 50 24.89 -8.97 -52.39
CA LYS A 50 24.27 -7.78 -51.83
C LYS A 50 23.52 -8.09 -50.55
N SER A 51 23.63 -7.19 -49.56
CA SER A 51 22.82 -7.27 -48.36
C SER A 51 21.44 -6.69 -48.60
N MET A 52 20.41 -7.48 -48.31
CA MET A 52 19.01 -7.05 -48.39
C MET A 52 18.32 -7.23 -47.05
N ALA A 53 17.40 -6.32 -46.73
CA ALA A 53 16.53 -6.44 -45.53
C ALA A 53 15.42 -7.45 -45.80
N TYR A 54 15.08 -8.19 -44.77
CA TYR A 54 13.88 -9.03 -44.80
C TYR A 54 12.61 -8.18 -44.92
N PRO A 55 11.57 -8.68 -45.59
CA PRO A 55 10.27 -8.01 -45.61
C PRO A 55 9.66 -7.93 -44.20
N SER A 56 8.74 -6.99 -44.00
CA SER A 56 7.91 -6.97 -42.79
C SER A 56 6.96 -8.16 -42.77
N LEU A 57 6.84 -8.78 -41.62
CA LEU A 57 5.99 -9.95 -41.38
C LEU A 57 4.72 -9.49 -40.67
N SER A 58 3.57 -9.63 -41.30
CA SER A 58 2.27 -9.23 -40.76
C SER A 58 1.53 -10.40 -40.12
N GLY A 59 0.65 -10.10 -39.17
CA GLY A 59 -0.20 -11.10 -38.53
C GLY A 59 0.54 -12.09 -37.61
N CYS A 60 1.75 -11.75 -37.16
CA CYS A 60 2.50 -12.60 -36.22
C CYS A 60 1.77 -12.63 -34.88
N PRO A 61 1.35 -13.81 -34.35
CA PRO A 61 0.81 -13.93 -33.01
C PRO A 61 1.79 -13.43 -31.98
N ILE A 62 1.31 -12.65 -31.00
CA ILE A 62 2.10 -12.19 -29.85
C ILE A 62 2.04 -13.25 -28.77
N VAL A 63 3.20 -13.69 -28.27
CA VAL A 63 3.29 -14.64 -27.16
C VAL A 63 3.43 -13.87 -25.86
N MET A 64 2.51 -14.14 -24.91
CA MET A 64 2.57 -13.64 -23.55
C MET A 64 2.50 -14.79 -22.54
N PRO A 65 3.06 -14.65 -21.35
CA PRO A 65 3.01 -15.70 -20.32
C PRO A 65 1.61 -15.81 -19.73
N MET A 66 0.73 -16.49 -20.43
CA MET A 66 -0.68 -16.70 -20.07
C MET A 66 -1.05 -18.19 -20.12
N SER A 67 -2.03 -18.60 -19.34
CA SER A 67 -2.63 -19.92 -19.32
C SER A 67 -4.15 -19.84 -19.09
N ALA A 68 -4.84 -21.00 -19.08
CA ALA A 68 -6.29 -21.09 -18.87
C ALA A 68 -7.07 -20.15 -19.80
N ASP A 69 -6.79 -20.22 -21.10
CA ASP A 69 -7.41 -19.39 -22.13
C ASP A 69 -7.29 -17.87 -21.86
N GLY A 70 -6.16 -17.45 -21.27
CA GLY A 70 -5.87 -16.06 -20.96
C GLY A 70 -6.46 -15.58 -19.64
N GLN A 71 -7.01 -16.45 -18.81
CA GLN A 71 -7.57 -16.10 -17.50
C GLN A 71 -6.49 -15.88 -16.42
N ILE A 72 -5.31 -16.49 -16.62
CA ILE A 72 -4.18 -16.38 -15.69
C ILE A 72 -2.94 -15.99 -16.47
N GLY A 73 -2.23 -14.95 -16.03
CA GLY A 73 -0.98 -14.55 -16.68
C GLY A 73 -0.54 -13.13 -16.41
N VAL A 74 0.46 -12.70 -17.15
CA VAL A 74 0.95 -11.33 -17.16
C VAL A 74 0.70 -10.72 -18.54
N ALA A 75 -0.04 -9.62 -18.58
CA ALA A 75 -0.30 -8.86 -19.78
C ALA A 75 0.33 -7.46 -19.69
N PHE A 76 0.97 -7.03 -20.75
CA PHE A 76 1.53 -5.69 -20.86
C PHE A 76 1.28 -5.14 -22.27
N PRO A 77 1.17 -3.82 -22.44
CA PRO A 77 0.95 -3.20 -23.76
C PRO A 77 2.19 -3.40 -24.63
N VAL A 78 1.96 -3.86 -25.84
CA VAL A 78 2.98 -3.97 -26.90
C VAL A 78 2.74 -2.86 -27.91
N LYS A 79 3.80 -2.10 -28.23
CA LYS A 79 3.71 -0.89 -29.07
C LYS A 79 4.66 -0.92 -30.24
N ALA A 80 4.38 -0.09 -31.23
CA ALA A 80 5.31 0.17 -32.33
C ALA A 80 6.63 0.74 -31.74
N GLY A 81 7.76 0.22 -32.23
CA GLY A 81 9.10 0.53 -31.76
C GLY A 81 9.66 -0.47 -30.74
N ASP A 82 8.84 -1.30 -30.12
CA ASP A 82 9.30 -2.31 -29.18
C ASP A 82 10.14 -3.37 -29.89
N ALA A 83 11.24 -3.77 -29.25
CA ALA A 83 12.06 -4.87 -29.73
C ALA A 83 11.43 -6.22 -29.41
N CYS A 84 11.59 -7.19 -30.30
CA CYS A 84 11.05 -8.52 -30.14
C CYS A 84 12.01 -9.59 -30.67
N LEU A 85 11.79 -10.82 -30.24
CA LEU A 85 12.33 -12.00 -30.89
C LEU A 85 11.26 -12.56 -31.81
N ILE A 86 11.61 -12.68 -33.11
CA ILE A 86 10.80 -13.33 -34.14
C ILE A 86 11.20 -14.80 -34.17
N VAL A 87 10.28 -15.70 -33.91
CA VAL A 87 10.51 -17.14 -33.92
C VAL A 87 9.67 -17.76 -35.01
N CYS A 88 10.33 -18.47 -35.95
CA CYS A 88 9.66 -19.16 -37.03
C CYS A 88 9.30 -20.59 -36.62
N CYS A 89 8.03 -20.93 -36.63
CA CYS A 89 7.55 -22.24 -36.24
C CYS A 89 7.87 -23.33 -37.28
N GLU A 90 8.12 -24.52 -36.80
CA GLU A 90 8.32 -25.70 -37.65
C GLU A 90 7.06 -26.05 -38.46
N SER A 91 5.88 -25.73 -37.94
CA SER A 91 4.59 -26.03 -38.55
C SER A 91 3.79 -24.76 -38.84
N THR A 92 2.86 -24.83 -39.76
CA THR A 92 2.01 -23.69 -40.16
C THR A 92 1.05 -23.33 -39.02
N LEU A 93 1.15 -22.09 -38.51
CA LEU A 93 0.32 -21.59 -37.43
C LEU A 93 -1.18 -21.55 -37.78
N SER A 94 -1.51 -21.19 -39.04
CA SER A 94 -2.91 -21.17 -39.47
C SER A 94 -3.57 -22.55 -39.46
N GLN A 95 -2.82 -23.60 -39.72
CA GLN A 95 -3.34 -24.95 -39.61
C GLN A 95 -3.50 -25.40 -38.13
N TRP A 96 -2.58 -25.02 -37.27
CA TRP A 96 -2.72 -25.23 -35.83
C TRP A 96 -3.97 -24.54 -35.30
N GLN A 97 -4.19 -23.26 -35.69
CA GLN A 97 -5.39 -22.49 -35.27
C GLN A 97 -6.70 -23.10 -35.77
N SER A 98 -6.70 -23.73 -36.93
CA SER A 98 -7.87 -24.41 -37.50
C SER A 98 -8.04 -25.88 -37.08
N GLY A 99 -7.14 -26.40 -36.24
CA GLY A 99 -7.16 -27.81 -35.79
C GLY A 99 -6.67 -28.81 -36.83
N ASN A 100 -6.05 -28.35 -37.97
CA ASN A 100 -5.50 -29.16 -39.03
C ASN A 100 -3.97 -29.17 -38.92
N TYR A 101 -3.35 -30.34 -38.71
CA TYR A 101 -1.92 -30.48 -38.41
C TYR A 101 -1.05 -30.90 -39.64
N ASN A 102 -1.59 -30.98 -40.81
CA ASN A 102 -0.81 -31.35 -42.01
C ASN A 102 -0.18 -30.12 -42.66
N SER A 103 1.11 -29.88 -42.39
CA SER A 103 1.85 -28.75 -42.97
C SER A 103 3.08 -29.23 -43.73
N GLY A 104 3.21 -28.73 -44.95
CA GLY A 104 4.44 -28.89 -45.77
C GLY A 104 5.45 -27.72 -45.57
N LEU A 105 5.03 -26.62 -44.89
CA LEU A 105 5.88 -25.46 -44.68
C LEU A 105 6.57 -25.59 -43.29
N ARG A 106 7.90 -25.52 -43.30
CA ARG A 106 8.72 -25.58 -42.10
C ARG A 106 9.62 -24.36 -42.03
N PHE A 107 9.74 -23.77 -40.82
CA PHE A 107 10.69 -22.69 -40.54
C PHE A 107 10.62 -21.49 -41.53
N GLY A 108 9.45 -21.25 -42.09
CA GLY A 108 9.23 -20.14 -43.01
C GLY A 108 8.87 -18.84 -42.30
N LEU A 109 9.22 -17.70 -42.91
CA LEU A 109 8.90 -16.38 -42.39
C LEU A 109 7.40 -16.12 -42.20
N SER A 110 6.55 -16.79 -43.01
CA SER A 110 5.08 -16.71 -42.88
C SER A 110 4.52 -17.39 -41.66
N ASN A 111 5.33 -18.20 -40.96
CA ASN A 111 4.97 -18.90 -39.73
C ASN A 111 5.62 -18.26 -38.51
N ALA A 112 5.88 -16.98 -38.55
CA ALA A 112 6.55 -16.28 -37.48
C ALA A 112 5.58 -15.94 -36.34
N ILE A 113 6.06 -16.07 -35.11
CA ILE A 113 5.46 -15.52 -33.90
C ILE A 113 6.33 -14.39 -33.34
N CYS A 114 5.71 -13.48 -32.62
CA CYS A 114 6.35 -12.34 -31.97
C CYS A 114 6.45 -12.61 -30.45
N VAL A 115 7.68 -12.71 -29.94
CA VAL A 115 7.96 -12.73 -28.51
C VAL A 115 8.49 -11.36 -28.12
N PRO A 116 7.69 -10.50 -27.49
CA PRO A 116 8.15 -9.17 -27.08
C PRO A 116 9.23 -9.27 -25.99
N CYS A 117 9.83 -8.13 -25.63
CA CYS A 117 10.81 -8.00 -24.54
C CYS A 117 12.24 -8.48 -24.84
N LEU A 118 12.66 -8.54 -26.09
CA LEU A 118 14.08 -8.69 -26.42
C LEU A 118 14.77 -7.33 -26.32
N LEU A 119 15.43 -7.06 -25.19
CA LEU A 119 16.07 -5.77 -24.92
C LEU A 119 17.57 -5.79 -25.24
N LYS A 120 18.10 -4.68 -25.76
CA LYS A 120 19.54 -4.52 -26.05
C LYS A 120 20.37 -4.29 -24.80
N ALA A 121 19.77 -3.77 -23.73
CA ALA A 121 20.40 -3.52 -22.44
C ALA A 121 19.45 -3.89 -21.30
N ALA A 122 20.00 -4.28 -20.17
CA ALA A 122 19.21 -4.59 -18.98
C ALA A 122 18.54 -3.32 -18.43
N PRO A 123 17.21 -3.28 -18.25
CA PRO A 123 16.54 -2.17 -17.60
C PRO A 123 16.90 -2.12 -16.10
N ALA A 124 16.72 -0.95 -15.50
CA ALA A 124 17.00 -0.74 -14.05
C ALA A 124 16.28 -1.74 -13.14
N ALA A 125 15.08 -2.16 -13.50
CA ALA A 125 14.29 -3.16 -12.77
C ALA A 125 15.02 -4.51 -12.67
N VAL A 126 15.73 -4.96 -13.70
CA VAL A 126 16.52 -6.20 -13.66
C VAL A 126 17.68 -6.07 -12.69
N SER A 127 18.39 -4.94 -12.69
CA SER A 127 19.47 -4.67 -11.74
C SER A 127 18.94 -4.61 -10.30
N LYS A 128 17.79 -4.00 -10.09
CA LYS A 128 17.11 -3.92 -8.78
C LYS A 128 16.67 -5.31 -8.31
N ALA A 129 16.05 -6.11 -9.18
CA ALA A 129 15.63 -7.48 -8.89
C ALA A 129 16.81 -8.34 -8.43
N LYS A 130 17.96 -8.26 -9.15
CA LYS A 130 19.18 -8.97 -8.78
C LYS A 130 19.73 -8.49 -7.44
N ALA A 131 19.79 -7.18 -7.19
CA ALA A 131 20.32 -6.63 -5.95
C ALA A 131 19.47 -6.96 -4.72
N LYS A 132 18.16 -7.13 -4.91
CA LYS A 132 17.19 -7.45 -3.84
C LYS A 132 16.87 -8.94 -3.75
N ASP A 133 17.40 -9.77 -4.63
CA ASP A 133 17.02 -11.19 -4.77
C ASP A 133 15.49 -11.38 -4.78
N ALA A 134 14.81 -10.62 -5.63
CA ALA A 134 13.36 -10.48 -5.63
C ALA A 134 12.76 -10.47 -7.03
N ALA A 135 11.50 -10.88 -7.17
CA ALA A 135 10.70 -10.63 -8.36
C ALA A 135 10.14 -9.20 -8.31
N ILE A 136 10.17 -8.50 -9.44
CA ILE A 136 9.63 -7.15 -9.56
C ILE A 136 8.65 -7.08 -10.72
N LEU A 137 7.43 -6.64 -10.44
CA LEU A 137 6.45 -6.20 -11.43
C LEU A 137 6.44 -4.67 -11.42
N PHE A 138 6.64 -4.03 -12.59
CA PHE A 138 6.80 -2.58 -12.64
C PHE A 138 6.14 -1.95 -13.86
N CYS A 139 5.75 -0.69 -13.71
CA CYS A 139 5.21 0.16 -14.77
C CYS A 139 5.56 1.62 -14.47
N GLU A 140 6.49 2.21 -15.22
CA GLU A 140 6.96 3.61 -15.07
C GLU A 140 7.17 4.07 -13.62
N GLN A 141 6.07 4.45 -12.96
CA GLN A 141 6.08 5.06 -11.62
C GLN A 141 5.54 4.12 -10.53
N ALA A 142 5.19 2.88 -10.88
CA ALA A 142 4.65 1.90 -9.95
C ALA A 142 5.45 0.61 -10.01
N GLU A 143 5.69 0.01 -8.86
CA GLU A 143 6.30 -1.30 -8.78
C GLU A 143 5.73 -2.14 -7.64
N VAL A 144 5.75 -3.45 -7.81
CA VAL A 144 5.51 -4.43 -6.75
C VAL A 144 6.73 -5.34 -6.71
N LEU A 145 7.39 -5.38 -5.59
CA LEU A 145 8.52 -6.24 -5.30
C LEU A 145 8.05 -7.38 -4.41
N VAL A 146 8.38 -8.61 -4.78
CA VAL A 146 8.14 -9.81 -3.98
C VAL A 146 9.49 -10.43 -3.67
N GLY A 147 9.99 -10.17 -2.48
CA GLY A 147 11.26 -10.69 -1.96
C GLY A 147 11.04 -11.82 -0.97
N LYS A 148 12.14 -12.33 -0.42
CA LYS A 148 12.12 -13.40 0.57
C LYS A 148 11.48 -12.96 1.89
N ASP A 149 11.78 -11.73 2.33
CA ASP A 149 11.43 -11.25 3.66
C ASP A 149 10.34 -10.15 3.63
N GLU A 150 10.00 -9.65 2.43
CA GLU A 150 8.98 -8.61 2.28
C GLU A 150 8.25 -8.64 0.94
N ILE A 151 7.01 -8.17 0.94
CA ILE A 151 6.29 -7.73 -0.25
C ILE A 151 6.16 -6.21 -0.12
N HIS A 152 6.65 -5.47 -1.13
CA HIS A 152 6.63 -4.02 -1.16
C HIS A 152 5.95 -3.53 -2.44
N ALA A 153 4.91 -2.72 -2.31
CA ALA A 153 4.28 -2.02 -3.42
C ALA A 153 4.51 -0.51 -3.27
N GLU A 154 4.97 0.12 -4.34
CA GLU A 154 5.27 1.56 -4.36
C GLU A 154 4.63 2.22 -5.57
N PHE A 155 4.06 3.40 -5.38
CA PHE A 155 3.56 4.27 -6.44
C PHE A 155 4.20 5.66 -6.35
N LYS A 156 4.75 6.16 -7.46
CA LYS A 156 5.44 7.46 -7.57
C LYS A 156 6.45 7.66 -6.44
N LYS A 157 7.50 6.93 -6.46
CA LYS A 157 8.61 6.97 -5.49
C LYS A 157 8.30 7.77 -4.22
N ASN A 158 8.03 7.06 -3.12
CA ASN A 158 7.67 7.63 -1.81
C ASN A 158 6.33 8.39 -1.72
N VAL A 159 5.43 8.30 -2.72
CA VAL A 159 4.11 8.94 -2.61
C VAL A 159 3.10 8.01 -1.94
N ALA A 160 3.05 6.76 -2.37
CA ALA A 160 2.22 5.76 -1.72
C ALA A 160 2.97 4.42 -1.67
N THR A 161 2.99 3.80 -0.50
CA THR A 161 3.64 2.52 -0.27
C THR A 161 2.76 1.58 0.54
N VAL A 162 2.87 0.29 0.25
CA VAL A 162 2.35 -0.81 1.08
C VAL A 162 3.48 -1.80 1.26
N LYS A 163 3.79 -2.14 2.49
CA LYS A 163 4.81 -3.11 2.85
C LYS A 163 4.20 -4.20 3.72
N LEU A 164 4.47 -5.45 3.40
CA LEU A 164 4.18 -6.63 4.22
C LEU A 164 5.50 -7.30 4.54
N SER A 165 5.73 -7.60 5.80
CA SER A 165 6.90 -8.31 6.30
C SER A 165 6.53 -9.16 7.50
N ASP A 166 7.48 -9.87 8.08
CA ASP A 166 7.32 -10.57 9.36
C ASP A 166 7.06 -9.63 10.54
N GLU A 167 7.42 -8.35 10.43
CA GLU A 167 7.12 -7.32 11.43
C GLU A 167 5.66 -6.81 11.37
N GLY A 168 4.94 -7.03 10.25
CA GLY A 168 3.57 -6.61 10.07
C GLY A 168 3.26 -5.98 8.71
N ILE A 169 2.21 -5.16 8.70
CA ILE A 169 1.73 -4.43 7.53
C ILE A 169 1.93 -2.93 7.76
N GLU A 170 2.61 -2.27 6.86
CA GLU A 170 2.80 -0.83 6.86
C GLU A 170 2.24 -0.22 5.57
N THR A 171 1.46 0.84 5.70
CA THR A 171 1.02 1.64 4.57
C THR A 171 1.39 3.09 4.81
N ALA A 172 1.84 3.77 3.77
CA ALA A 172 2.14 5.19 3.85
C ALA A 172 1.62 5.93 2.62
N PHE A 173 1.14 7.15 2.84
CA PHE A 173 0.84 8.12 1.79
C PHE A 173 1.63 9.40 2.09
N LYS A 174 2.58 9.72 1.20
CA LYS A 174 3.67 10.66 1.48
C LYS A 174 4.40 10.22 2.76
N GLU A 175 5.18 11.09 3.37
CA GLU A 175 5.96 10.74 4.56
C GLU A 175 5.17 10.87 5.87
N THR A 176 4.02 11.55 5.81
CA THR A 176 3.31 12.04 7.00
C THR A 176 2.05 11.27 7.35
N THR A 177 1.46 10.53 6.40
CA THR A 177 0.24 9.74 6.66
C THR A 177 0.58 8.27 6.60
N LYS A 178 0.41 7.56 7.72
CA LYS A 178 0.84 6.16 7.87
C LYS A 178 -0.20 5.34 8.64
N VAL A 179 -0.28 4.06 8.30
CA VAL A 179 -0.94 3.05 9.14
C VAL A 179 0.02 1.88 9.28
N SER A 180 0.21 1.42 10.49
CA SER A 180 1.03 0.25 10.83
C SER A 180 0.19 -0.74 11.63
N ILE A 181 0.25 -2.01 11.24
CA ILE A 181 -0.42 -3.13 11.91
C ILE A 181 0.66 -4.13 12.24
N LYS A 182 0.92 -4.32 13.53
CA LYS A 182 1.86 -5.29 14.08
C LYS A 182 1.12 -6.30 14.95
N GLU A 183 1.80 -7.34 15.41
CA GLU A 183 1.21 -8.42 16.21
C GLU A 183 0.35 -7.92 17.39
N LYS A 184 0.81 -6.89 18.10
CA LYS A 184 0.16 -6.38 19.32
C LYS A 184 -0.20 -4.90 19.25
N GLU A 185 -0.05 -4.25 18.11
CA GLU A 185 -0.26 -2.82 17.98
C GLU A 185 -0.82 -2.46 16.62
N ILE A 186 -1.79 -1.57 16.61
CA ILE A 186 -2.28 -0.89 15.40
C ILE A 186 -2.10 0.61 15.63
N THR A 187 -1.37 1.26 14.75
CA THR A 187 -1.18 2.72 14.79
C THR A 187 -1.59 3.35 13.48
N GLY A 188 -2.10 4.57 13.57
CA GLY A 188 -2.35 5.41 12.40
C GLY A 188 -1.98 6.84 12.71
N GLN A 189 -1.44 7.53 11.71
CA GLN A 189 -1.00 8.92 11.78
C GLN A 189 -1.51 9.65 10.54
N ALA A 190 -2.01 10.87 10.71
CA ALA A 190 -2.44 11.74 9.62
C ALA A 190 -1.75 13.11 9.75
N GLY A 191 -0.79 13.37 8.87
CA GLY A 191 -0.02 14.59 8.87
C GLY A 191 1.15 14.56 9.86
N ASP A 192 0.99 15.18 11.00
CA ASP A 192 1.97 15.25 12.07
C ASP A 192 1.71 14.22 13.18
N GLU A 193 2.58 14.17 14.19
CA GLU A 193 2.43 13.28 15.35
C GLU A 193 1.28 13.67 16.29
N GLU A 194 0.68 14.84 16.08
CA GLU A 194 -0.42 15.34 16.89
C GLU A 194 -1.78 14.74 16.49
N HIS A 195 -1.87 14.11 15.28
CA HIS A 195 -3.07 13.46 14.78
C HIS A 195 -2.83 11.96 14.62
N LYS A 196 -3.18 11.18 15.63
CA LYS A 196 -2.92 9.74 15.64
C LYS A 196 -3.97 8.93 16.38
N PHE A 197 -4.04 7.65 16.03
CA PHE A 197 -4.66 6.64 16.88
C PHE A 197 -3.65 5.53 17.19
N VAL A 198 -3.81 4.91 18.34
CA VAL A 198 -3.03 3.76 18.80
C VAL A 198 -3.99 2.78 19.46
N VAL A 199 -3.92 1.52 19.06
CA VAL A 199 -4.60 0.42 19.73
C VAL A 199 -3.56 -0.65 20.01
N GLN A 200 -3.38 -0.97 21.28
CA GLN A 200 -2.46 -2.01 21.74
C GLN A 200 -3.03 -2.68 22.99
N GLU A 201 -2.38 -3.73 23.48
CA GLU A 201 -2.80 -4.39 24.72
C GLU A 201 -2.93 -3.38 25.86
N GLY A 202 -4.11 -3.32 26.48
CA GLY A 202 -4.40 -2.43 27.61
C GLY A 202 -4.52 -0.94 27.28
N LEU A 203 -4.48 -0.52 25.98
CA LEU A 203 -4.56 0.88 25.60
C LEU A 203 -5.27 1.09 24.26
N ALA A 204 -6.23 2.02 24.26
CA ALA A 204 -6.74 2.63 23.03
C ALA A 204 -6.66 4.16 23.16
N LEU A 205 -5.99 4.81 22.23
CA LEU A 205 -5.77 6.27 22.20
C LEU A 205 -6.22 6.83 20.85
N LEU A 206 -7.00 7.88 20.87
CA LEU A 206 -7.25 8.77 19.73
C LEU A 206 -6.77 10.18 20.11
N GLN A 207 -5.91 10.76 19.34
CA GLN A 207 -5.35 12.09 19.59
C GLN A 207 -5.54 12.99 18.36
N CYS A 208 -5.98 14.21 18.62
CA CYS A 208 -6.06 15.29 17.62
C CYS A 208 -5.56 16.57 18.30
N LYS A 209 -4.30 16.93 18.06
CA LYS A 209 -3.59 18.00 18.78
C LYS A 209 -3.63 17.76 20.30
N GLN A 210 -4.17 18.71 21.03
CA GLN A 210 -4.29 18.61 22.50
C GLN A 210 -5.48 17.75 22.95
N ALA A 211 -6.49 17.57 22.07
CA ALA A 211 -7.64 16.72 22.39
C ALA A 211 -7.28 15.24 22.33
N LYS A 212 -7.68 14.49 23.34
CA LYS A 212 -7.38 13.05 23.47
C LYS A 212 -8.58 12.29 23.99
N ALA A 213 -8.87 11.14 23.40
CA ALA A 213 -9.69 10.10 24.00
C ALA A 213 -8.79 8.90 24.28
N LEU A 214 -8.79 8.43 25.53
CA LEU A 214 -7.95 7.33 26.00
C LEU A 214 -8.79 6.35 26.80
N VAL A 215 -8.61 5.06 26.53
CA VAL A 215 -9.13 3.96 27.33
C VAL A 215 -7.97 3.03 27.63
N SER A 216 -7.79 2.73 28.89
CA SER A 216 -6.81 1.76 29.38
C SER A 216 -7.41 0.89 30.48
N ASP A 217 -6.66 -0.06 31.01
CA ASP A 217 -7.11 -0.96 32.09
C ASP A 217 -7.54 -0.20 33.36
N ASP A 218 -6.97 0.97 33.59
CA ASP A 218 -7.18 1.74 34.82
C ASP A 218 -7.98 3.02 34.64
N ILE A 219 -7.99 3.58 33.39
CA ILE A 219 -8.51 4.93 33.13
C ILE A 219 -9.26 4.97 31.80
N ALA A 220 -10.42 5.63 31.82
CA ALA A 220 -11.07 6.14 30.61
C ALA A 220 -11.09 7.67 30.69
N SER A 221 -10.62 8.37 29.65
CA SER A 221 -10.60 9.83 29.64
C SER A 221 -10.95 10.42 28.29
N LEU A 222 -11.60 11.59 28.36
CA LEU A 222 -11.77 12.49 27.23
C LEU A 222 -11.21 13.85 27.65
N GLN A 223 -10.14 14.28 27.02
CA GLN A 223 -9.45 15.53 27.25
C GLN A 223 -9.62 16.45 26.04
N LEU A 224 -9.97 17.70 26.24
CA LEU A 224 -10.07 18.70 25.19
C LEU A 224 -8.78 19.54 25.09
N ASP A 225 -8.16 19.81 26.22
CA ASP A 225 -6.89 20.54 26.39
C ASP A 225 -6.18 20.07 27.68
N THR A 226 -5.14 20.79 28.14
CA THR A 226 -4.38 20.46 29.35
C THR A 226 -5.22 20.47 30.62
N ASP A 227 -6.24 21.33 30.69
CA ASP A 227 -6.97 21.65 31.91
C ASP A 227 -8.46 21.27 31.86
N SER A 228 -8.96 20.92 30.67
CA SER A 228 -10.38 20.62 30.44
C SER A 228 -10.57 19.17 29.96
N GLY A 229 -11.42 18.44 30.66
CA GLY A 229 -11.71 17.05 30.29
C GLY A 229 -12.45 16.28 31.37
N VAL A 230 -12.70 15.01 31.07
CA VAL A 230 -13.31 14.04 31.99
C VAL A 230 -12.36 12.84 32.10
N VAL A 231 -12.07 12.44 33.30
CA VAL A 231 -11.26 11.27 33.64
C VAL A 231 -12.04 10.34 34.58
N ILE A 232 -12.18 9.10 34.15
CA ILE A 232 -12.83 8.03 34.94
C ILE A 232 -11.76 7.01 35.31
N GLY A 233 -11.34 6.99 36.54
CA GLY A 233 -10.45 5.98 37.09
C GLY A 233 -11.22 4.96 37.97
N LYS A 234 -10.55 3.92 38.43
CA LYS A 234 -11.16 2.84 39.25
C LYS A 234 -11.93 3.34 40.50
N ASN A 235 -11.47 4.42 41.11
CA ASN A 235 -12.02 4.90 42.37
C ASN A 235 -12.49 6.36 42.34
N LYS A 236 -12.34 7.04 41.20
CA LYS A 236 -12.60 8.47 41.11
C LYS A 236 -13.01 8.87 39.70
N LEU A 237 -14.03 9.70 39.58
CA LEU A 237 -14.35 10.46 38.38
C LEU A 237 -13.99 11.94 38.62
N THR A 238 -13.32 12.53 37.67
CA THR A 238 -13.00 13.96 37.67
C THR A 238 -13.44 14.57 36.34
N ALA A 239 -14.20 15.65 36.42
CA ALA A 239 -14.48 16.52 35.28
C ALA A 239 -13.93 17.92 35.56
N SER A 240 -13.15 18.48 34.63
CA SER A 240 -12.56 19.81 34.76
C SER A 240 -12.88 20.67 33.54
N LEU A 241 -13.02 21.96 33.74
CA LEU A 241 -13.16 22.97 32.70
C LEU A 241 -12.24 24.14 33.04
N GLY A 242 -11.10 24.18 32.40
CA GLY A 242 -10.01 25.03 32.78
C GLY A 242 -9.41 24.64 34.14
N ALA A 243 -8.53 25.48 34.69
CA ALA A 243 -7.85 25.25 35.96
C ALA A 243 -8.80 25.38 37.16
N ASP A 244 -9.86 26.18 37.03
CA ASP A 244 -10.63 26.65 38.18
C ASP A 244 -11.95 25.88 38.46
N ALA A 245 -12.53 25.26 37.44
CA ALA A 245 -13.81 24.55 37.59
C ALA A 245 -13.62 23.05 37.57
N LYS A 246 -14.06 22.36 38.66
CA LYS A 246 -13.84 20.93 38.84
C LYS A 246 -15.01 20.23 39.56
N ILE A 247 -15.37 19.07 39.05
CA ILE A 247 -16.28 18.13 39.75
C ILE A 247 -15.53 16.85 40.00
N GLU A 248 -15.57 16.35 41.20
CA GLU A 248 -14.97 15.07 41.58
C GLU A 248 -16.02 14.18 42.27
N LEU A 249 -16.13 12.93 41.81
CA LEU A 249 -16.89 11.89 42.47
C LEU A 249 -15.92 10.81 42.89
N SER A 250 -15.98 10.41 44.14
CA SER A 250 -15.22 9.30 44.69
C SER A 250 -16.13 8.41 45.53
N LYS A 251 -15.61 7.32 46.05
CA LYS A 251 -16.36 6.46 46.98
C LYS A 251 -16.73 7.15 48.31
N SER A 252 -16.00 8.18 48.67
CA SER A 252 -16.16 8.87 49.98
C SER A 252 -16.72 10.27 49.87
N ALA A 253 -16.73 10.90 48.70
CA ALA A 253 -17.19 12.28 48.58
C ALA A 253 -17.61 12.64 47.15
N VAL A 254 -18.48 13.62 47.08
CA VAL A 254 -18.82 14.40 45.85
C VAL A 254 -18.36 15.83 46.12
N LYS A 255 -17.56 16.39 45.23
CA LYS A 255 -17.05 17.75 45.31
C LYS A 255 -17.29 18.48 44.00
N ALA A 256 -17.81 19.69 44.07
CA ALA A 256 -17.84 20.63 42.93
C ALA A 256 -17.15 21.92 43.38
N ALA A 257 -16.14 22.35 42.67
CA ALA A 257 -15.35 23.52 43.03
C ALA A 257 -15.28 24.53 41.86
N LEU A 258 -15.22 25.81 42.21
CA LEU A 258 -14.96 26.93 41.31
C LEU A 258 -13.90 27.82 41.96
N GLY A 259 -12.68 27.72 41.51
CA GLY A 259 -11.50 28.29 42.16
C GLY A 259 -11.17 27.55 43.46
N ASP A 260 -10.30 28.16 44.28
CA ASP A 260 -9.77 27.53 45.50
C ASP A 260 -10.74 27.55 46.65
N GLN A 261 -11.67 28.51 46.69
CA GLN A 261 -12.50 28.76 47.83
C GLN A 261 -13.96 28.34 47.65
N LYS A 262 -14.55 28.48 46.49
CA LYS A 262 -15.97 28.19 46.24
C LYS A 262 -16.14 26.70 45.94
N ARG A 263 -16.89 25.98 46.82
CA ARG A 263 -17.13 24.58 46.58
C ARG A 263 -18.41 24.07 47.24
N ILE A 264 -18.93 23.04 46.69
CA ILE A 264 -19.93 22.16 47.32
C ILE A 264 -19.22 20.84 47.59
N GLU A 265 -19.31 20.33 48.82
CA GLU A 265 -18.71 19.06 49.20
C GLU A 265 -19.74 18.22 49.99
N ILE A 266 -19.92 16.98 49.59
CA ILE A 266 -20.75 15.99 50.30
C ILE A 266 -19.85 14.80 50.55
N GLY A 267 -19.49 14.62 51.78
CA GLY A 267 -18.64 13.52 52.26
C GLY A 267 -19.38 12.60 53.25
N SER A 268 -18.71 11.57 53.70
CA SER A 268 -19.28 10.65 54.68
C SER A 268 -19.48 11.27 56.06
N ALA A 269 -18.75 12.30 56.42
CA ALA A 269 -18.78 12.95 57.74
C ALA A 269 -19.52 14.30 57.73
N ALA A 270 -19.59 14.98 56.62
CA ALA A 270 -20.22 16.29 56.49
C ALA A 270 -20.67 16.60 55.06
N ALA A 271 -21.63 17.50 54.93
CA ALA A 271 -22.01 18.13 53.68
C ALA A 271 -21.98 19.65 53.87
N GLY A 272 -21.42 20.36 52.89
CA GLY A 272 -21.29 21.80 52.99
C GLY A 272 -21.24 22.56 51.68
N ILE A 273 -21.58 23.82 51.72
CA ILE A 273 -21.43 24.81 50.65
C ILE A 273 -20.50 25.90 51.15
N TYR A 274 -19.42 26.12 50.49
CA TYR A 274 -18.38 27.07 50.89
C TYR A 274 -18.26 28.14 49.84
N TYR A 275 -18.27 29.40 50.20
CA TYR A 275 -18.03 30.52 49.33
C TYR A 275 -16.60 31.04 49.46
N ASP A 276 -16.12 31.17 50.72
CA ASP A 276 -14.75 31.46 51.10
C ASP A 276 -14.50 30.94 52.53
N SER A 277 -13.37 31.25 53.16
CA SER A 277 -13.02 30.79 54.49
C SER A 277 -13.90 31.36 55.61
N GLY A 278 -14.61 32.49 55.38
CA GLY A 278 -15.47 33.13 56.35
C GLY A 278 -16.98 33.07 56.05
N HIS A 279 -17.35 32.37 54.91
CA HIS A 279 -18.74 32.27 54.49
C HIS A 279 -19.03 30.84 54.05
N TYR A 280 -19.63 30.01 54.88
CA TYR A 280 -20.00 28.63 54.53
C TYR A 280 -21.20 28.12 55.33
N ILE A 281 -21.82 27.08 54.82
CA ILE A 281 -22.82 26.26 55.53
C ILE A 281 -22.29 24.84 55.50
N GLU A 282 -22.10 24.22 56.65
CA GLU A 282 -21.66 22.86 56.82
C GLU A 282 -22.60 22.10 57.72
N SER A 283 -23.11 20.94 57.34
CA SER A 283 -23.92 20.04 58.13
C SER A 283 -23.15 18.78 58.45
N LYS A 284 -23.06 18.43 59.73
CA LYS A 284 -22.55 17.19 60.28
C LYS A 284 -23.71 16.41 60.91
N ALA A 285 -23.44 15.18 61.37
CA ALA A 285 -24.49 14.30 61.87
C ALA A 285 -25.45 14.96 62.88
N ASP A 286 -24.93 15.77 63.79
CA ASP A 286 -25.69 16.32 64.89
C ASP A 286 -25.84 17.86 64.86
N GLU A 287 -25.14 18.52 63.97
CA GLU A 287 -25.05 20.00 63.97
C GLU A 287 -24.94 20.57 62.56
N THR A 288 -25.48 21.77 62.37
CA THR A 288 -25.29 22.59 61.16
C THR A 288 -24.61 23.90 61.52
N TYR A 289 -23.44 24.14 60.93
CA TYR A 289 -22.67 25.35 61.11
C TYR A 289 -22.95 26.34 59.97
N ILE A 290 -23.16 27.61 60.29
CA ILE A 290 -23.29 28.71 59.35
C ILE A 290 -22.26 29.76 59.73
N GLU A 291 -21.26 29.97 58.89
CA GLU A 291 -20.29 31.04 59.08
C GLU A 291 -20.62 32.19 58.12
N GLY A 292 -20.69 33.42 58.63
CA GLY A 292 -21.15 34.59 57.91
C GLY A 292 -22.54 35.07 58.32
N ASN A 293 -23.11 36.01 57.62
CA ASN A 293 -24.43 36.56 57.93
C ASN A 293 -25.56 35.68 57.36
N LEU A 294 -26.36 35.10 58.25
CA LEU A 294 -27.59 34.40 57.88
C LEU A 294 -28.75 35.40 57.72
N HIS A 295 -29.30 35.54 56.51
CA HIS A 295 -30.54 36.28 56.28
C HIS A 295 -31.69 35.30 56.08
N VAL A 296 -32.62 35.27 57.02
CA VAL A 296 -33.81 34.42 56.96
C VAL A 296 -35.00 35.25 56.56
N GLY A 297 -35.56 34.98 55.35
CA GLY A 297 -36.74 35.70 54.84
C GLY A 297 -38.10 35.24 55.40
N GLY A 298 -38.11 34.49 56.52
CA GLY A 298 -39.28 33.93 57.19
C GLY A 298 -39.02 33.67 58.67
N SER A 299 -39.97 33.04 59.37
CA SER A 299 -39.82 32.74 60.83
C SER A 299 -38.90 31.50 61.00
N LEU A 300 -37.87 31.63 61.82
CA LEU A 300 -37.12 30.50 62.37
C LEU A 300 -38.01 29.75 63.35
N ILE A 301 -38.39 28.51 63.08
CA ILE A 301 -39.07 27.63 64.01
C ILE A 301 -37.97 26.73 64.64
N GLY A 302 -37.59 27.07 65.89
CA GLY A 302 -36.73 26.21 66.69
C GLY A 302 -37.54 25.07 67.25
N GLY A 303 -37.03 23.85 67.04
CA GLY A 303 -37.55 22.66 67.72
C GLY A 303 -36.80 22.36 69.01
#